data_d9b76650072b4085055e2daa162fd75c
#
_entry.id   d9b76650072b4085055e2daa162fd75c
#
_cell.length_a   1.000
_cell.length_b   1.000
_cell.length_c   1.000
_cell.angle_alpha   90.00
_cell.angle_beta   90.00
_cell.angle_gamma   90.00
#
_symmetry.space_group_name_H-M   'P 1'
#
loop_
_entity.id
_entity.type
_entity.pdbx_description
1 polymer ?
#
loop_
_entity_poly.entity_id
_entity_poly.type
_entity_poly.pdbx_seq_one_letter_code
_entity_poly.pdbx_strand_id
1 'polypeptide(L)'
;MPKVIVGMTMSLDGYVNDRHGSVARLYPDLAALRKTEMLQDAIANTAAVVMGRRAYEMANGDFTGYEFQVPIFVVTHHPPKAAAKGENSKLSFEFVGDLDAAVAKAKEVAGNKWVTVVGGASTARQCIKLGLADEVHVGIMPVLFGDGLRLFEDMGDEPVRLETIQVLKSPGRTDIKYRVVR
;
A
#
# COMPACT_ATOMS: atom_id res chain seq x y z
N MET A 1 -4.00 -16.66 -11.16
CA MET A 1 -2.88 -15.71 -11.08
C MET A 1 -3.05 -14.83 -9.85
N PRO A 2 -1.97 -14.44 -9.16
CA PRO A 2 -2.08 -13.55 -8.00
C PRO A 2 -2.67 -12.20 -8.39
N LYS A 3 -3.58 -11.66 -7.56
CA LYS A 3 -4.10 -10.30 -7.71
C LYS A 3 -3.11 -9.29 -7.15
N VAL A 4 -2.97 -8.15 -7.81
CA VAL A 4 -2.24 -6.98 -7.31
C VAL A 4 -3.21 -5.98 -6.70
N ILE A 5 -3.10 -5.77 -5.42
CA ILE A 5 -3.96 -4.88 -4.64
C ILE A 5 -3.17 -3.63 -4.24
N VAL A 6 -3.63 -2.46 -4.63
CA VAL A 6 -3.12 -1.19 -4.09
C VAL A 6 -3.89 -0.88 -2.82
N GLY A 7 -3.23 -0.99 -1.66
CA GLY A 7 -3.82 -0.75 -0.33
C GLY A 7 -3.30 0.54 0.30
N MET A 8 -4.17 1.55 0.49
CA MET A 8 -3.77 2.87 1.01
C MET A 8 -4.82 3.43 1.97
N THR A 9 -4.37 4.29 2.87
CA THR A 9 -5.25 5.14 3.70
C THR A 9 -5.07 6.60 3.30
N MET A 10 -6.18 7.34 3.20
CA MET A 10 -6.16 8.76 2.88
C MET A 10 -7.16 9.55 3.73
N SER A 11 -6.98 10.88 3.76
CA SER A 11 -8.01 11.81 4.23
C SER A 11 -9.21 11.82 3.27
N LEU A 12 -10.34 12.36 3.71
CA LEU A 12 -11.54 12.48 2.86
C LEU A 12 -11.27 13.29 1.59
N ASP A 13 -10.39 14.28 1.67
CA ASP A 13 -9.98 15.11 0.52
C ASP A 13 -8.76 14.55 -0.26
N GLY A 14 -8.38 13.29 0.00
CA GLY A 14 -7.50 12.51 -0.86
C GLY A 14 -5.99 12.64 -0.58
N TYR A 15 -5.58 13.06 0.61
CA TYR A 15 -4.17 13.18 0.98
C TYR A 15 -3.70 11.99 1.82
N VAL A 16 -2.47 11.56 1.59
CA VAL A 16 -1.82 10.47 2.36
C VAL A 16 -0.92 10.98 3.48
N ASN A 17 -0.71 12.28 3.56
CA ASN A 17 -0.08 12.99 4.67
C ASN A 17 -0.54 14.45 4.67
N ASP A 18 -0.27 15.16 5.75
CA ASP A 18 -0.50 16.61 5.84
C ASP A 18 0.65 17.41 5.20
N ARG A 19 0.54 18.74 5.21
CA ARG A 19 1.54 19.68 4.67
C ARG A 19 2.94 19.53 5.28
N HIS A 20 3.06 18.93 6.46
CA HIS A 20 4.32 18.68 7.16
C HIS A 20 4.84 17.26 6.93
N GLY A 21 4.17 16.46 6.08
CA GLY A 21 4.50 15.06 5.81
C GLY A 21 4.06 14.09 6.89
N SER A 22 3.28 14.54 7.90
CA SER A 22 2.80 13.67 8.97
C SER A 22 1.61 12.83 8.53
N VAL A 23 1.62 11.55 8.91
CA VAL A 23 0.54 10.58 8.72
C VAL A 23 -0.26 10.34 10.00
N ALA A 24 0.09 10.96 11.10
CA ALA A 24 -0.44 10.64 12.44
C ALA A 24 -1.97 10.70 12.51
N ARG A 25 -2.60 11.66 11.81
CA ARG A 25 -4.07 11.80 11.80
C ARG A 25 -4.78 10.73 10.94
N LEU A 26 -4.05 10.02 10.07
CA LEU A 26 -4.58 8.88 9.32
C LEU A 26 -4.51 7.58 10.13
N TYR A 27 -3.65 7.53 11.12
CA TYR A 27 -3.40 6.34 11.95
C TYR A 27 -3.46 6.67 13.45
N PRO A 28 -4.57 7.28 13.93
CA PRO A 28 -4.67 7.71 15.33
C PRO A 28 -4.72 6.53 16.30
N ASP A 29 -5.15 5.35 15.85
CA ASP A 29 -5.25 4.14 16.64
C ASP A 29 -4.88 2.91 15.79
N LEU A 30 -3.62 2.50 15.90
CA LEU A 30 -3.11 1.31 15.18
C LEU A 30 -3.73 0.00 15.68
N ALA A 31 -4.13 -0.06 16.96
CA ALA A 31 -4.76 -1.25 17.51
C ALA A 31 -6.18 -1.43 16.95
N ALA A 32 -6.94 -0.35 16.81
CA ALA A 32 -8.23 -0.37 16.14
C ALA A 32 -8.09 -0.69 14.65
N LEU A 33 -7.11 -0.10 13.95
CA LEU A 33 -6.84 -0.39 12.54
C LEU A 33 -6.57 -1.88 12.30
N ARG A 34 -5.75 -2.50 13.16
CA ARG A 34 -5.42 -3.94 13.04
C ARG A 34 -6.64 -4.84 13.17
N LYS A 35 -7.73 -4.37 13.78
CA LYS A 35 -8.98 -5.12 13.94
C LYS A 35 -9.99 -4.89 12.82
N THR A 36 -9.69 -3.98 11.88
CA THR A 36 -10.59 -3.74 10.74
C THR A 36 -10.65 -4.96 9.83
N GLU A 37 -11.83 -5.24 9.29
CA GLU A 37 -12.03 -6.36 8.34
C GLU A 37 -11.11 -6.22 7.14
N MET A 38 -10.96 -5.00 6.61
CA MET A 38 -10.11 -4.75 5.44
C MET A 38 -8.64 -5.12 5.70
N LEU A 39 -8.07 -4.74 6.85
CA LEU A 39 -6.68 -5.07 7.15
C LEU A 39 -6.50 -6.55 7.48
N GLN A 40 -7.44 -7.16 8.20
CA GLN A 40 -7.40 -8.59 8.48
C GLN A 40 -7.48 -9.43 7.20
N ASP A 41 -8.35 -9.05 6.27
CA ASP A 41 -8.45 -9.69 4.96
C ASP A 41 -7.15 -9.51 4.16
N ALA A 42 -6.56 -8.31 4.17
CA ALA A 42 -5.28 -8.06 3.52
C ALA A 42 -4.15 -8.92 4.12
N ILE A 43 -4.03 -9.00 5.45
CA ILE A 43 -3.01 -9.82 6.12
C ILE A 43 -3.18 -11.31 5.77
N ALA A 44 -4.41 -11.82 5.79
CA ALA A 44 -4.69 -13.23 5.52
C ALA A 44 -4.39 -13.65 4.07
N ASN A 45 -4.61 -12.75 3.13
CA ASN A 45 -4.53 -13.05 1.70
C ASN A 45 -3.22 -12.58 1.03
N THR A 46 -2.45 -11.68 1.62
CA THR A 46 -1.19 -11.19 1.07
C THR A 46 -0.06 -12.21 1.26
N ALA A 47 0.67 -12.52 0.20
CA ALA A 47 1.86 -13.37 0.24
C ALA A 47 3.14 -12.66 -0.20
N ALA A 48 3.02 -11.45 -0.75
CA ALA A 48 4.15 -10.58 -1.04
C ALA A 48 3.71 -9.10 -0.95
N VAL A 49 4.61 -8.24 -0.54
CA VAL A 49 4.38 -6.79 -0.48
C VAL A 49 5.31 -6.09 -1.47
N VAL A 50 4.79 -5.10 -2.19
CA VAL A 50 5.58 -4.12 -2.93
C VAL A 50 5.48 -2.78 -2.21
N MET A 51 6.61 -2.13 -2.01
CA MET A 51 6.72 -0.91 -1.22
C MET A 51 7.63 0.10 -1.92
N GLY A 52 7.23 1.36 -1.97
CA GLY A 52 8.10 2.43 -2.44
C GLY A 52 9.15 2.82 -1.39
N ARG A 53 10.25 3.40 -1.84
CA ARG A 53 11.37 3.83 -0.98
C ARG A 53 10.90 4.65 0.23
N ARG A 54 10.06 5.69 0.03
CA ARG A 54 9.59 6.56 1.12
C ARG A 54 8.80 5.80 2.18
N ALA A 55 7.98 4.84 1.77
CA ALA A 55 7.23 4.00 2.72
C ALA A 55 8.18 3.12 3.54
N TYR A 56 9.23 2.59 2.93
CA TYR A 56 10.28 1.86 3.62
C TYR A 56 11.04 2.75 4.62
N GLU A 57 11.43 3.96 4.21
CA GLU A 57 12.15 4.92 5.04
C GLU A 57 11.35 5.41 6.26
N MET A 58 10.01 5.45 6.17
CA MET A 58 9.12 5.80 7.29
C MET A 58 9.22 4.84 8.47
N ALA A 59 9.60 3.58 8.23
CA ALA A 59 9.84 2.60 9.29
C ALA A 59 11.21 2.76 9.96
N ASN A 60 12.06 3.70 9.51
CA ASN A 60 13.43 3.92 10.02
C ASN A 60 14.27 2.62 10.07
N GLY A 61 14.03 1.69 9.14
CA GLY A 61 14.68 0.40 9.08
C GLY A 61 14.27 -0.58 10.18
N ASP A 62 13.20 -0.32 10.93
CA ASP A 62 12.68 -1.23 11.95
C ASP A 62 11.28 -1.74 11.59
N PHE A 63 11.21 -3.00 11.20
CA PHE A 63 9.99 -3.72 10.84
C PHE A 63 9.62 -4.78 11.89
N THR A 64 10.14 -4.64 13.11
CA THR A 64 9.77 -5.52 14.21
C THR A 64 8.26 -5.45 14.47
N GLY A 65 7.59 -6.59 14.37
CA GLY A 65 6.13 -6.66 14.53
C GLY A 65 5.30 -6.06 13.39
N TYR A 66 5.92 -5.88 12.21
CA TYR A 66 5.19 -5.47 11.02
C TYR A 66 4.10 -6.50 10.69
N GLU A 67 2.91 -6.02 10.32
CA GLU A 67 1.74 -6.89 10.15
C GLU A 67 1.84 -7.87 8.99
N PHE A 68 2.54 -7.50 7.90
CA PHE A 68 2.76 -8.39 6.76
C PHE A 68 4.07 -9.16 6.92
N GLN A 69 3.99 -10.36 7.49
CA GLN A 69 5.12 -11.28 7.64
C GLN A 69 5.32 -12.09 6.34
N VAL A 70 5.74 -11.42 5.28
CA VAL A 70 5.92 -11.94 3.92
C VAL A 70 7.12 -11.25 3.25
N PRO A 71 7.64 -11.77 2.12
CA PRO A 71 8.66 -11.05 1.34
C PRO A 71 8.20 -9.67 0.90
N ILE A 72 9.05 -8.66 1.07
CA ILE A 72 8.82 -7.27 0.69
C ILE A 72 9.80 -6.85 -0.40
N PHE A 73 9.26 -6.39 -1.52
CA PHE A 73 10.02 -5.84 -2.65
C PHE A 73 9.97 -4.32 -2.59
N VAL A 74 11.12 -3.71 -2.31
CA VAL A 74 11.23 -2.25 -2.17
C VAL A 74 11.72 -1.66 -3.48
N VAL A 75 10.89 -0.80 -4.09
CA VAL A 75 11.22 -0.12 -5.35
C VAL A 75 12.15 1.06 -5.06
N THR A 76 13.41 0.92 -5.43
CA THR A 76 14.44 1.96 -5.26
C THR A 76 15.67 1.70 -6.11
N HIS A 77 16.28 2.78 -6.64
CA HIS A 77 17.60 2.74 -7.27
C HIS A 77 18.75 2.89 -6.24
N HIS A 78 18.42 3.21 -5.00
CA HIS A 78 19.39 3.47 -3.94
C HIS A 78 19.04 2.63 -2.70
N PRO A 79 19.39 1.33 -2.70
CA PRO A 79 19.14 0.48 -1.55
C PRO A 79 19.91 0.97 -0.32
N PRO A 80 19.35 0.83 0.89
CA PRO A 80 20.03 1.21 2.11
C PRO A 80 21.27 0.33 2.34
N LYS A 81 22.28 0.89 3.02
CA LYS A 81 23.50 0.14 3.35
C LYS A 81 23.31 -0.84 4.52
N ALA A 82 22.38 -0.52 5.41
CA ALA A 82 22.09 -1.34 6.58
C ALA A 82 20.88 -2.24 6.31
N ALA A 83 20.95 -3.48 6.79
CA ALA A 83 19.80 -4.39 6.77
C ALA A 83 18.69 -3.88 7.69
N ALA A 84 17.46 -4.13 7.33
CA ALA A 84 16.31 -3.81 8.16
C ALA A 84 16.26 -4.74 9.39
N LYS A 85 15.82 -4.18 10.52
CA LYS A 85 15.48 -5.00 11.69
C LYS A 85 14.14 -5.68 11.48
N GLY A 86 13.96 -6.85 12.09
CA GLY A 86 12.71 -7.61 12.04
C GLY A 86 12.69 -8.69 10.95
N GLU A 87 13.73 -8.79 10.10
CA GLU A 87 13.86 -9.90 9.17
C GLU A 87 13.87 -11.26 9.89
N ASN A 88 13.21 -12.24 9.28
CA ASN A 88 13.10 -13.58 9.80
C ASN A 88 12.84 -14.57 8.64
N SER A 89 12.48 -15.82 8.93
CA SER A 89 12.22 -16.83 7.92
C SER A 89 11.03 -16.52 6.97
N LYS A 90 10.19 -15.55 7.29
CA LYS A 90 9.03 -15.15 6.49
C LYS A 90 9.15 -13.73 5.95
N LEU A 91 9.64 -12.79 6.77
CA LEU A 91 9.84 -11.39 6.41
C LEU A 91 11.25 -11.19 5.89
N SER A 92 11.37 -10.83 4.64
CA SER A 92 12.63 -10.52 3.96
C SER A 92 12.47 -9.29 3.08
N PHE A 93 13.58 -8.65 2.72
CA PHE A 93 13.60 -7.48 1.86
C PHE A 93 14.43 -7.73 0.62
N GLU A 94 13.87 -7.39 -0.54
CA GLU A 94 14.58 -7.32 -1.82
C GLU A 94 14.42 -5.91 -2.41
N PHE A 95 15.52 -5.28 -2.80
CA PHE A 95 15.53 -3.95 -3.38
C PHE A 95 15.59 -4.06 -4.91
N VAL A 96 14.61 -3.47 -5.60
CA VAL A 96 14.41 -3.60 -7.04
C VAL A 96 14.36 -2.22 -7.69
N GLY A 97 15.05 -2.03 -8.81
CA GLY A 97 15.20 -0.73 -9.46
C GLY A 97 13.94 -0.18 -10.14
N ASP A 98 13.01 -1.05 -10.53
CA ASP A 98 11.77 -0.64 -11.18
C ASP A 98 10.53 -1.38 -10.68
N LEU A 99 9.36 -0.79 -10.89
CA LEU A 99 8.10 -1.28 -10.37
C LEU A 99 7.61 -2.54 -11.08
N ASP A 100 7.77 -2.64 -12.40
CA ASP A 100 7.33 -3.82 -13.17
C ASP A 100 8.08 -5.06 -12.71
N ALA A 101 9.40 -4.96 -12.57
CA ALA A 101 10.23 -6.05 -12.07
C ALA A 101 9.88 -6.42 -10.63
N ALA A 102 9.62 -5.43 -9.76
CA ALA A 102 9.22 -5.68 -8.38
C ALA A 102 7.88 -6.43 -8.30
N VAL A 103 6.88 -6.00 -9.09
CA VAL A 103 5.57 -6.67 -9.16
C VAL A 103 5.69 -8.06 -9.75
N ALA A 104 6.51 -8.26 -10.80
CA ALA A 104 6.74 -9.58 -11.40
C ALA A 104 7.33 -10.56 -10.38
N LYS A 105 8.39 -10.18 -9.68
CA LYS A 105 9.01 -10.99 -8.62
C LYS A 105 8.02 -11.28 -7.47
N ALA A 106 7.27 -10.27 -7.04
CA ALA A 106 6.25 -10.44 -6.02
C ALA A 106 5.16 -11.46 -6.44
N LYS A 107 4.74 -11.42 -7.71
CA LYS A 107 3.78 -12.40 -8.26
C LYS A 107 4.33 -13.82 -8.28
N GLU A 108 5.61 -14.02 -8.58
CA GLU A 108 6.26 -15.34 -8.58
C GLU A 108 6.17 -16.01 -7.19
N VAL A 109 6.41 -15.24 -6.12
CA VAL A 109 6.36 -15.78 -4.75
C VAL A 109 4.95 -15.83 -4.17
N ALA A 110 4.02 -15.02 -4.68
CA ALA A 110 2.66 -14.93 -4.16
C ALA A 110 1.78 -16.16 -4.51
N GLY A 111 2.10 -16.89 -5.57
CA GLY A 111 1.31 -18.05 -6.00
C GLY A 111 -0.11 -17.65 -6.40
N ASN A 112 -1.11 -18.07 -5.62
CA ASN A 112 -2.52 -17.70 -5.83
C ASN A 112 -3.04 -16.64 -4.85
N LYS A 113 -2.16 -16.15 -3.96
CA LYS A 113 -2.49 -15.09 -3.01
C LYS A 113 -2.25 -13.70 -3.60
N TRP A 114 -2.44 -12.66 -2.79
CA TRP A 114 -2.30 -11.28 -3.24
C TRP A 114 -0.84 -10.81 -3.19
N VAL A 115 -0.53 -9.92 -4.12
CA VAL A 115 0.57 -8.97 -4.02
C VAL A 115 -0.04 -7.65 -3.55
N THR A 116 0.35 -7.15 -2.39
CA THR A 116 -0.18 -5.88 -1.87
C THR A 116 0.84 -4.77 -2.01
N VAL A 117 0.47 -3.69 -2.69
CA VAL A 117 1.24 -2.46 -2.80
C VAL A 117 0.82 -1.54 -1.64
N VAL A 118 1.70 -1.33 -0.67
CA VAL A 118 1.39 -0.63 0.59
C VAL A 118 1.90 0.82 0.66
N GLY A 119 2.34 1.37 -0.43
CA GLY A 119 2.80 2.75 -0.48
C GLY A 119 4.16 2.90 -1.19
N GLY A 120 4.70 4.12 -1.39
CA GLY A 120 4.04 5.42 -1.21
C GLY A 120 3.07 5.78 -2.34
N ALA A 121 2.51 6.97 -2.29
CA ALA A 121 1.54 7.44 -3.28
C ALA A 121 2.03 7.34 -4.73
N SER A 122 3.29 7.68 -4.99
CA SER A 122 3.88 7.56 -6.33
C SER A 122 3.90 6.12 -6.83
N THR A 123 4.28 5.15 -5.99
CA THR A 123 4.29 3.72 -6.32
C THR A 123 2.87 3.23 -6.61
N ALA A 124 1.90 3.63 -5.77
CA ALA A 124 0.49 3.30 -5.96
C ALA A 124 -0.06 3.84 -7.29
N ARG A 125 0.19 5.12 -7.60
CA ARG A 125 -0.22 5.74 -8.87
C ARG A 125 0.40 5.05 -10.09
N GLN A 126 1.71 4.81 -10.05
CA GLN A 126 2.40 4.12 -11.14
C GLN A 126 1.85 2.71 -11.35
N CYS A 127 1.60 1.97 -10.28
CA CYS A 127 1.02 0.63 -10.35
C CYS A 127 -0.34 0.63 -11.07
N ILE A 128 -1.19 1.63 -10.81
CA ILE A 128 -2.48 1.79 -11.48
C ILE A 128 -2.29 2.24 -12.94
N LYS A 129 -1.47 3.26 -13.18
CA LYS A 129 -1.21 3.81 -14.54
C LYS A 129 -0.63 2.78 -15.50
N LEU A 130 0.25 1.92 -15.03
CA LEU A 130 0.85 0.84 -15.82
C LEU A 130 -0.07 -0.38 -16.00
N GLY A 131 -1.30 -0.32 -15.47
CA GLY A 131 -2.23 -1.44 -15.55
C GLY A 131 -1.82 -2.67 -14.75
N LEU A 132 -0.93 -2.52 -13.77
CA LEU A 132 -0.46 -3.61 -12.92
C LEU A 132 -1.45 -3.95 -11.79
N ALA A 133 -2.22 -2.95 -11.32
CA ALA A 133 -3.19 -3.10 -10.26
C ALA A 133 -4.49 -3.76 -10.76
N ASP A 134 -4.98 -4.76 -10.05
CA ASP A 134 -6.28 -5.39 -10.26
C ASP A 134 -7.35 -4.75 -9.39
N GLU A 135 -7.00 -4.36 -8.18
CA GLU A 135 -7.93 -3.73 -7.23
C GLU A 135 -7.24 -2.58 -6.48
N VAL A 136 -8.08 -1.63 -6.02
CA VAL A 136 -7.67 -0.52 -5.15
C VAL A 136 -8.51 -0.60 -3.88
N HIS A 137 -7.85 -0.79 -2.75
CA HIS A 137 -8.46 -0.83 -1.43
C HIS A 137 -8.08 0.43 -0.67
N VAL A 138 -9.05 1.28 -0.37
CA VAL A 138 -8.81 2.60 0.25
C VAL A 138 -9.53 2.70 1.58
N GLY A 139 -8.78 3.01 2.63
CA GLY A 139 -9.33 3.48 3.89
C GLY A 139 -9.47 5.00 3.89
N ILE A 140 -10.67 5.50 4.09
CA ILE A 140 -10.97 6.93 4.12
C ILE A 140 -11.16 7.36 5.57
N MET A 141 -10.26 8.22 6.04
CA MET A 141 -10.37 8.83 7.36
C MET A 141 -11.26 10.08 7.30
N PRO A 142 -12.14 10.30 8.30
CA PRO A 142 -13.03 11.46 8.35
C PRO A 142 -12.27 12.73 8.80
N VAL A 143 -11.27 13.11 8.02
CA VAL A 143 -10.43 14.30 8.24
C VAL A 143 -10.15 14.98 6.91
N LEU A 144 -10.08 16.29 6.91
CA LEU A 144 -9.68 17.12 5.78
C LEU A 144 -8.31 17.73 6.09
N PHE A 145 -7.35 17.52 5.19
CA PHE A 145 -6.01 18.10 5.34
C PHE A 145 -5.87 19.44 4.61
N GLY A 146 -6.53 19.61 3.48
CA GLY A 146 -6.48 20.80 2.64
C GLY A 146 -5.17 20.97 1.88
N ASP A 147 -4.09 20.33 2.33
CA ASP A 147 -2.75 20.36 1.72
C ASP A 147 -1.95 19.12 2.13
N GLY A 148 -0.93 18.78 1.33
CA GLY A 148 -0.10 17.60 1.55
C GLY A 148 0.15 16.80 0.26
N LEU A 149 0.48 15.52 0.39
CA LEU A 149 0.69 14.61 -0.75
C LEU A 149 -0.62 13.92 -1.12
N ARG A 150 -1.13 14.17 -2.32
CA ARG A 150 -2.32 13.50 -2.83
C ARG A 150 -2.05 12.04 -3.16
N LEU A 151 -3.03 11.18 -2.86
CA LEU A 151 -2.96 9.78 -3.29
C LEU A 151 -3.13 9.69 -4.80
N PHE A 152 -4.14 10.34 -5.35
CA PHE A 152 -4.46 10.32 -6.77
C PHE A 152 -4.30 11.73 -7.36
N GLU A 153 -3.29 11.88 -8.20
CA GLU A 153 -3.04 13.05 -9.04
C GLU A 153 -2.25 12.58 -10.27
N ASP A 154 -2.30 13.32 -11.35
CA ASP A 154 -1.56 13.03 -12.59
C ASP A 154 -1.76 11.58 -13.08
N MET A 155 -3.00 11.12 -13.08
CA MET A 155 -3.36 9.73 -13.43
C MET A 155 -3.31 9.45 -14.94
N GLY A 156 -2.99 10.43 -15.78
CA GLY A 156 -2.98 10.35 -17.23
C GLY A 156 -4.16 11.10 -17.86
N ASP A 157 -4.24 11.10 -19.18
CA ASP A 157 -5.25 11.85 -19.93
C ASP A 157 -6.64 11.18 -19.87
N GLU A 158 -6.67 9.86 -19.77
CA GLU A 158 -7.90 9.09 -19.68
C GLU A 158 -8.22 8.70 -18.24
N PRO A 159 -9.49 8.82 -17.81
CA PRO A 159 -9.90 8.44 -16.46
C PRO A 159 -9.79 6.93 -16.25
N VAL A 160 -9.19 6.53 -15.14
CA VAL A 160 -9.18 5.13 -14.69
C VAL A 160 -10.56 4.79 -14.11
N ARG A 161 -11.25 3.85 -14.72
CA ARG A 161 -12.58 3.41 -14.27
C ARG A 161 -12.46 2.41 -13.13
N LEU A 162 -13.27 2.61 -12.10
CA LEU A 162 -13.33 1.75 -10.93
C LEU A 162 -14.76 1.21 -10.75
N GLU A 163 -14.86 -0.05 -10.37
CA GLU A 163 -16.11 -0.70 -9.99
C GLU A 163 -16.07 -1.02 -8.48
N THR A 164 -17.08 -0.59 -7.74
CA THR A 164 -17.16 -0.85 -6.30
C THR A 164 -17.42 -2.34 -6.04
N ILE A 165 -16.50 -2.99 -5.32
CA ILE A 165 -16.65 -4.38 -4.88
C ILE A 165 -17.33 -4.42 -3.52
N GLN A 166 -16.86 -3.59 -2.57
CA GLN A 166 -17.32 -3.63 -1.19
C GLN A 166 -17.12 -2.29 -0.50
N VAL A 167 -18.06 -1.92 0.36
CA VAL A 167 -17.96 -0.78 1.27
C VAL A 167 -18.09 -1.31 2.71
N LEU A 168 -17.13 -1.01 3.55
CA LEU A 168 -17.06 -1.45 4.94
C LEU A 168 -17.05 -0.22 5.86
N LYS A 169 -17.92 -0.23 6.86
CA LYS A 169 -17.90 0.76 7.92
C LYS A 169 -17.10 0.20 9.10
N SER A 170 -15.94 0.77 9.34
CA SER A 170 -15.09 0.46 10.49
C SER A 170 -15.16 1.60 11.52
N PRO A 171 -14.85 1.34 12.80
CA PRO A 171 -14.77 2.41 13.79
C PRO A 171 -13.80 3.52 13.34
N GLY A 172 -14.32 4.75 13.20
CA GLY A 172 -13.53 5.93 12.84
C GLY A 172 -13.06 6.01 11.39
N ARG A 173 -13.50 5.11 10.47
CA ARG A 173 -13.14 5.16 9.05
C ARG A 173 -14.14 4.43 8.17
N THR A 174 -14.07 4.72 6.88
CA THR A 174 -14.78 3.95 5.84
C THR A 174 -13.77 3.29 4.94
N ASP A 175 -13.88 2.00 4.74
CA ASP A 175 -13.02 1.23 3.85
C ASP A 175 -13.79 0.85 2.57
N ILE A 176 -13.17 1.06 1.42
CA ILE A 176 -13.79 0.75 0.12
C ILE A 176 -12.83 -0.09 -0.71
N LYS A 177 -13.35 -1.17 -1.29
CA LYS A 177 -12.62 -2.00 -2.26
C LYS A 177 -13.18 -1.74 -3.65
N TYR A 178 -12.30 -1.43 -4.59
CA TYR A 178 -12.63 -1.22 -5.99
C TYR A 178 -11.88 -2.18 -6.89
N ARG A 179 -12.53 -2.65 -7.95
CA ARG A 179 -11.88 -3.30 -9.09
C ARG A 179 -11.45 -2.23 -10.09
N VAL A 180 -10.25 -2.36 -10.62
CA VAL A 180 -9.80 -1.55 -11.76
C VAL A 180 -10.40 -2.13 -13.04
N VAL A 181 -11.19 -1.33 -13.75
CA VAL A 181 -11.83 -1.74 -15.03
C VAL A 181 -10.86 -1.41 -16.17
N ARG A 182 -10.49 -2.43 -16.91
CA ARG A 182 -9.62 -2.33 -18.10
C ARG A 182 -10.47 -2.27 -19.38
#